data_37c03a44cd199b7679e36e24d82b80de
#
_entry.id   37c03a44cd199b7679e36e24d82b80de
#
_cell.length_a   1.000
_cell.length_b   1.000
_cell.length_c   1.000
_cell.angle_alpha   90.00
_cell.angle_beta   90.00
_cell.angle_gamma   90.00
#
_symmetry.space_group_name_H-M   'P 1'
#
loop_
_entity.id
_entity.type
_entity.pdbx_description
1 polymer ?
#
loop_
_entity_poly.entity_id
_entity_poly.type
_entity_poly.pdbx_seq_one_letter_code
_entity_poly.pdbx_strand_id
1 'polypeptide(L)'
;MQVADADVARMLTQFSLRPLDDIADIVRQQTERPESRVAQRALAREMTAMVHGDEAAEAAEQAADVLFGANPVSASRVALEAVLGEVDSTTMGRAALADVVGLLVTTGLAGSNSEARRLLSQRSVHGIVDFNL
;
A
#
# COMPACT_ATOMS: atom_id res chain seq x y z
N MET A 1 -11.64 1.86 1.36
CA MET A 1 -12.94 2.01 2.05
C MET A 1 -12.87 3.21 2.99
N GLN A 2 -13.79 4.17 2.83
CA GLN A 2 -13.84 5.37 3.68
C GLN A 2 -15.05 5.27 4.62
N VAL A 3 -14.84 4.64 5.78
CA VAL A 3 -15.82 4.58 6.85
C VAL A 3 -15.37 5.53 7.95
N ALA A 4 -16.29 6.37 8.44
CA ALA A 4 -16.01 7.27 9.56
C ALA A 4 -15.74 6.47 10.83
N ASP A 5 -14.84 6.99 11.69
CA ASP A 5 -14.49 6.31 12.95
C ASP A 5 -15.69 6.08 13.87
N ALA A 6 -16.68 6.99 13.82
CA ALA A 6 -17.91 6.84 14.60
C ALA A 6 -18.82 5.70 14.13
N ASP A 7 -18.73 5.32 12.85
CA ASP A 7 -19.62 4.31 12.25
C ASP A 7 -18.99 2.91 12.21
N VAL A 8 -17.67 2.82 12.28
CA VAL A 8 -16.95 1.55 12.07
C VAL A 8 -17.32 0.49 13.10
N ALA A 9 -17.51 0.88 14.36
CA ALA A 9 -17.90 -0.04 15.43
C ALA A 9 -19.27 -0.68 15.13
N ARG A 10 -20.24 0.11 14.69
CA ARG A 10 -21.56 -0.36 14.28
C ARG A 10 -21.48 -1.28 13.08
N MET A 11 -20.67 -0.92 12.08
CA MET A 11 -20.49 -1.74 10.88
C MET A 11 -19.82 -3.06 11.20
N LEU A 12 -18.80 -3.11 12.06
CA LEU A 12 -18.21 -4.36 12.52
C LEU A 12 -19.26 -5.25 13.18
N THR A 13 -20.10 -4.70 14.09
CA THR A 13 -21.15 -5.48 14.74
C THR A 13 -22.20 -6.04 13.78
N GLN A 14 -22.49 -5.32 12.67
CA GLN A 14 -23.50 -5.72 11.69
C GLN A 14 -23.00 -6.67 10.61
N PHE A 15 -21.76 -6.54 10.20
CA PHE A 15 -21.25 -7.23 9.01
C PHE A 15 -20.14 -8.22 9.30
N SER A 16 -19.49 -8.17 10.48
CA SER A 16 -18.44 -9.10 10.85
C SER A 16 -19.02 -10.45 11.32
N LEU A 17 -18.33 -11.51 10.98
CA LEU A 17 -18.61 -12.86 11.49
C LEU A 17 -17.81 -13.19 12.77
N ARG A 18 -17.05 -12.23 13.30
CA ARG A 18 -16.23 -12.38 14.51
C ARG A 18 -17.10 -12.45 15.75
N PRO A 19 -16.64 -13.13 16.83
CA PRO A 19 -17.23 -13.04 18.14
C PRO A 19 -17.33 -11.58 18.63
N LEU A 20 -18.36 -11.25 19.38
CA LEU A 20 -18.58 -9.88 19.88
C LEU A 20 -17.43 -9.39 20.77
N ASP A 21 -16.78 -10.28 21.51
CA ASP A 21 -15.62 -9.95 22.35
C ASP A 21 -14.42 -9.49 21.50
N ASP A 22 -14.16 -10.14 20.37
CA ASP A 22 -13.11 -9.74 19.43
C ASP A 22 -13.42 -8.37 18.81
N ILE A 23 -14.68 -8.11 18.46
CA ILE A 23 -15.12 -6.81 17.96
C ILE A 23 -14.91 -5.71 19.01
N ALA A 24 -15.27 -6.00 20.28
CA ALA A 24 -15.08 -5.06 21.39
C ALA A 24 -13.59 -4.71 21.57
N ASP A 25 -12.70 -5.70 21.47
CA ASP A 25 -11.25 -5.49 21.54
C ASP A 25 -10.73 -4.63 20.38
N ILE A 26 -11.19 -4.87 19.16
CA ILE A 26 -10.83 -4.06 17.98
C ILE A 26 -11.30 -2.61 18.16
N VAL A 27 -12.52 -2.40 18.63
CA VAL A 27 -13.09 -1.06 18.88
C VAL A 27 -12.31 -0.33 19.97
N ARG A 28 -11.92 -1.05 21.04
CA ARG A 28 -11.08 -0.47 22.09
C ARG A 28 -9.73 -0.02 21.54
N GLN A 29 -9.03 -0.86 20.77
CA GLN A 29 -7.75 -0.51 20.13
C GLN A 29 -7.90 0.71 19.19
N GLN A 30 -8.99 0.78 18.43
CA GLN A 30 -9.29 1.92 17.58
C GLN A 30 -9.48 3.21 18.39
N THR A 31 -10.13 3.13 19.55
CA THR A 31 -10.34 4.28 20.43
C THR A 31 -9.04 4.77 21.06
N GLU A 32 -8.15 3.85 21.42
CA GLU A 32 -6.83 4.18 21.99
C GLU A 32 -5.86 4.77 20.97
N ARG A 33 -5.95 4.33 19.70
CA ARG A 33 -5.06 4.74 18.60
C ARG A 33 -5.84 4.93 17.30
N PRO A 34 -6.60 6.03 17.16
CA PRO A 34 -7.45 6.28 15.99
C PRO A 34 -6.67 6.29 14.66
N GLU A 35 -5.43 6.78 14.69
CA GLU A 35 -4.55 6.87 13.51
C GLU A 35 -4.17 5.51 12.93
N SER A 36 -4.21 4.43 13.72
CA SER A 36 -3.90 3.08 13.25
C SER A 36 -4.98 2.46 12.37
N ARG A 37 -6.21 2.99 12.45
CA ARG A 37 -7.39 2.57 11.68
C ARG A 37 -7.64 1.05 11.75
N VAL A 38 -7.35 0.42 12.89
CA VAL A 38 -7.44 -1.03 13.10
C VAL A 38 -8.84 -1.56 12.77
N ALA A 39 -9.88 -0.85 13.21
CA ALA A 39 -11.26 -1.26 13.00
C ALA A 39 -11.67 -1.21 11.51
N GLN A 40 -11.25 -0.15 10.78
CA GLN A 40 -11.50 -0.04 9.34
C GLN A 40 -10.75 -1.11 8.56
N ARG A 41 -9.49 -1.38 8.93
CA ARG A 41 -8.68 -2.45 8.30
C ARG A 41 -9.30 -3.82 8.54
N ALA A 42 -9.73 -4.13 9.76
CA ALA A 42 -10.39 -5.39 10.10
C ALA A 42 -11.67 -5.59 9.29
N LEU A 43 -12.54 -4.57 9.23
CA LEU A 43 -13.77 -4.61 8.44
C LEU A 43 -13.48 -4.76 6.94
N ALA A 44 -12.53 -3.99 6.39
CA ALA A 44 -12.18 -4.05 4.98
C ALA A 44 -11.65 -5.44 4.59
N ARG A 45 -10.73 -6.00 5.39
CA ARG A 45 -10.19 -7.34 5.17
C ARG A 45 -11.30 -8.40 5.16
N GLU A 46 -12.16 -8.38 6.17
CA GLU A 46 -13.21 -9.37 6.31
C GLU A 46 -14.23 -9.29 5.16
N MET A 47 -14.64 -8.09 4.77
CA MET A 47 -15.52 -7.90 3.62
C MET A 47 -14.88 -8.35 2.31
N THR A 48 -13.61 -8.06 2.11
CA THR A 48 -12.87 -8.51 0.92
C THR A 48 -12.72 -10.02 0.91
N ALA A 49 -12.38 -10.63 2.05
CA ALA A 49 -12.26 -12.07 2.17
C ALA A 49 -13.59 -12.80 1.91
N MET A 50 -14.69 -12.23 2.40
CA MET A 50 -16.04 -12.81 2.22
C MET A 50 -16.47 -12.80 0.74
N VAL A 51 -16.09 -11.80 -0.02
CA VAL A 51 -16.52 -11.63 -1.43
C VAL A 51 -15.52 -12.25 -2.41
N HIS A 52 -14.23 -12.11 -2.14
CA HIS A 52 -13.13 -12.43 -3.08
C HIS A 52 -12.19 -13.53 -2.58
N GLY A 53 -12.37 -14.00 -1.35
CA GLY A 53 -11.50 -14.98 -0.70
C GLY A 53 -10.33 -14.37 0.08
N ASP A 54 -9.71 -15.19 0.94
CA ASP A 54 -8.63 -14.77 1.84
C ASP A 54 -7.38 -14.32 1.08
N GLU A 55 -7.02 -14.99 -0.01
CA GLU A 55 -5.85 -14.66 -0.84
C GLU A 55 -5.97 -13.25 -1.43
N ALA A 56 -7.16 -12.90 -1.94
CA ALA A 56 -7.41 -11.55 -2.47
C ALA A 56 -7.39 -10.48 -1.37
N ALA A 57 -7.92 -10.80 -0.18
CA ALA A 57 -7.89 -9.90 0.96
C ALA A 57 -6.44 -9.62 1.42
N GLU A 58 -5.61 -10.67 1.50
CA GLU A 58 -4.20 -10.53 1.86
C GLU A 58 -3.42 -9.71 0.82
N ALA A 59 -3.63 -9.99 -0.47
CA ALA A 59 -3.00 -9.23 -1.54
C ALA A 59 -3.39 -7.74 -1.51
N ALA A 60 -4.66 -7.44 -1.23
CA ALA A 60 -5.14 -6.06 -1.09
C ALA A 60 -4.53 -5.34 0.13
N GLU A 61 -4.35 -6.03 1.26
CA GLU A 61 -3.64 -5.47 2.42
C GLU A 61 -2.18 -5.17 2.10
N GLN A 62 -1.46 -6.12 1.50
CA GLN A 62 -0.07 -5.94 1.10
C GLN A 62 0.08 -4.79 0.09
N ALA A 63 -0.82 -4.68 -0.88
CA ALA A 63 -0.84 -3.57 -1.84
C ALA A 63 -1.05 -2.23 -1.15
N ALA A 64 -1.98 -2.15 -0.21
CA ALA A 64 -2.20 -0.93 0.58
C ALA A 64 -0.97 -0.56 1.40
N ASP A 65 -0.34 -1.53 2.08
CA ASP A 65 0.87 -1.26 2.87
C ASP A 65 2.02 -0.74 2.00
N VAL A 66 2.21 -1.28 0.78
CA VAL A 66 3.21 -0.79 -0.18
C VAL A 66 2.91 0.65 -0.61
N LEU A 67 1.65 0.96 -0.93
CA LEU A 67 1.23 2.33 -1.30
C LEU A 67 1.47 3.35 -0.18
N PHE A 68 1.42 2.92 1.08
CA PHE A 68 1.68 3.76 2.25
C PHE A 68 3.11 3.67 2.78
N GLY A 69 4.05 3.13 2.01
CA GLY A 69 5.50 3.21 2.27
C GLY A 69 6.14 1.95 2.83
N ALA A 70 5.44 0.81 2.87
CA ALA A 70 6.08 -0.46 3.17
C ALA A 70 7.03 -0.89 2.04
N ASN A 71 8.00 -1.73 2.38
CA ASN A 71 8.96 -2.23 1.40
C ASN A 71 8.27 -3.18 0.40
N PRO A 72 8.23 -2.85 -0.91
CA PRO A 72 7.57 -3.68 -1.91
C PRO A 72 8.24 -5.04 -2.13
N VAL A 73 9.52 -5.20 -1.75
CA VAL A 73 10.27 -6.46 -1.92
C VAL A 73 9.62 -7.63 -1.16
N SER A 74 8.91 -7.36 -0.07
CA SER A 74 8.23 -8.40 0.72
C SER A 74 6.80 -8.69 0.26
N ALA A 75 6.27 -7.88 -0.66
CA ALA A 75 4.90 -8.05 -1.13
C ALA A 75 4.78 -9.19 -2.15
N SER A 76 3.62 -9.84 -2.19
CA SER A 76 3.31 -10.85 -3.19
C SER A 76 3.22 -10.23 -4.60
N ARG A 77 3.44 -11.06 -5.62
CA ARG A 77 3.31 -10.62 -7.02
C ARG A 77 1.91 -10.04 -7.31
N VAL A 78 0.87 -10.66 -6.78
CA VAL A 78 -0.53 -10.21 -6.96
C VAL A 78 -0.72 -8.82 -6.34
N ALA A 79 -0.16 -8.59 -5.15
CA ALA A 79 -0.20 -7.28 -4.50
C ALA A 79 0.55 -6.21 -5.32
N LEU A 80 1.73 -6.54 -5.87
CA LEU A 80 2.49 -5.61 -6.72
C LEU A 80 1.76 -5.29 -8.03
N GLU A 81 1.13 -6.27 -8.65
CA GLU A 81 0.32 -6.05 -9.86
C GLU A 81 -0.89 -5.13 -9.57
N ALA A 82 -1.52 -5.26 -8.40
CA ALA A 82 -2.57 -4.34 -7.95
C ALA A 82 -2.04 -2.91 -7.74
N VAL A 83 -0.86 -2.76 -7.12
CA VAL A 83 -0.20 -1.45 -6.95
C VAL A 83 0.09 -0.80 -8.29
N LEU A 84 0.61 -1.57 -9.27
CA LEU A 84 0.91 -1.06 -10.62
C LEU A 84 -0.32 -0.54 -11.36
N GLY A 85 -1.52 -1.03 -11.02
CA GLY A 85 -2.79 -0.52 -11.56
C GLY A 85 -3.22 0.83 -10.99
N GLU A 86 -2.71 1.20 -9.81
CA GLU A 86 -3.10 2.42 -9.08
C GLU A 86 -2.08 3.55 -9.16
N VAL A 87 -0.86 3.26 -9.62
CA VAL A 87 0.23 4.25 -9.70
C VAL A 87 0.75 4.39 -11.12
N ASP A 88 1.27 5.58 -11.43
CA ASP A 88 1.95 5.80 -12.70
C ASP A 88 3.16 4.86 -12.81
N SER A 89 3.18 4.07 -13.86
CA SER A 89 4.23 3.08 -14.09
C SER A 89 4.88 3.25 -15.46
N THR A 90 6.18 2.99 -15.52
CA THR A 90 6.96 3.06 -16.76
C THR A 90 7.71 1.77 -16.97
N THR A 91 7.48 1.12 -18.12
CA THR A 91 8.19 -0.10 -18.50
C THR A 91 9.48 0.27 -19.23
N MET A 92 10.59 -0.27 -18.76
CA MET A 92 11.90 -0.04 -19.40
C MET A 92 12.80 -1.27 -19.34
N GLY A 93 13.79 -1.32 -20.22
CA GLY A 93 14.77 -2.41 -20.22
C GLY A 93 15.70 -2.34 -19.00
N ARG A 94 16.13 -3.50 -18.51
CA ARG A 94 17.02 -3.62 -17.33
C ARG A 94 18.30 -2.76 -17.43
N ALA A 95 18.85 -2.60 -18.65
CA ALA A 95 20.03 -1.79 -18.88
C ALA A 95 19.81 -0.29 -18.54
N ALA A 96 18.59 0.21 -18.65
CA ALA A 96 18.25 1.59 -18.31
C ALA A 96 18.34 1.88 -16.79
N LEU A 97 18.29 0.88 -15.94
CA LEU A 97 18.43 1.02 -14.49
C LEU A 97 19.84 1.49 -14.07
N ALA A 98 20.85 1.34 -14.93
CA ALA A 98 22.19 1.82 -14.67
C ALA A 98 22.31 3.36 -14.79
N ASP A 99 21.42 4.01 -15.55
CA ASP A 99 21.37 5.47 -15.69
C ASP A 99 20.24 6.06 -14.84
N VAL A 100 20.52 6.28 -13.56
CA VAL A 100 19.55 6.86 -12.61
C VAL A 100 19.08 8.25 -13.03
N VAL A 101 19.93 9.06 -13.66
CA VAL A 101 19.56 10.40 -14.12
C VAL A 101 18.55 10.31 -15.27
N GLY A 102 18.85 9.47 -16.27
CA GLY A 102 17.93 9.21 -17.38
C GLY A 102 16.62 8.59 -16.92
N LEU A 103 16.66 7.71 -15.92
CA LEU A 103 15.49 7.09 -15.32
C LEU A 103 14.55 8.14 -14.71
N LEU A 104 15.07 9.07 -13.90
CA LEU A 104 14.28 10.14 -13.30
C LEU A 104 13.60 11.04 -14.33
N VAL A 105 14.26 11.30 -15.45
CA VAL A 105 13.69 12.10 -16.53
C VAL A 105 12.64 11.30 -17.31
N THR A 106 12.93 10.05 -17.64
CA THR A 106 12.01 9.19 -18.41
C THR A 106 10.71 8.90 -17.64
N THR A 107 10.79 8.76 -16.33
CA THR A 107 9.61 8.55 -15.46
C THR A 107 8.86 9.84 -15.13
N GLY A 108 9.35 11.01 -15.57
CA GLY A 108 8.74 12.31 -15.28
C GLY A 108 8.96 12.82 -13.85
N LEU A 109 9.78 12.14 -13.04
CA LEU A 109 10.16 12.58 -11.69
C LEU A 109 11.09 13.78 -11.69
N ALA A 110 11.75 14.04 -12.80
CA ALA A 110 12.53 15.25 -13.05
C ALA A 110 12.28 15.77 -14.46
N GLY A 111 12.13 17.07 -14.61
CA GLY A 111 11.92 17.72 -15.92
C GLY A 111 13.19 17.85 -16.78
N SER A 112 14.37 17.61 -16.21
CA SER A 112 15.67 17.70 -16.91
C SER A 112 16.78 16.92 -16.19
N ASN A 113 17.84 16.59 -16.93
CA ASN A 113 19.04 15.96 -16.37
C ASN A 113 19.69 16.80 -15.24
N SER A 114 19.64 18.13 -15.35
CA SER A 114 20.18 19.04 -14.33
C SER A 114 19.37 18.98 -13.05
N GLU A 115 18.05 18.91 -13.16
CA GLU A 115 17.15 18.75 -12.02
C GLU A 115 17.31 17.37 -11.37
N ALA A 116 17.38 16.31 -12.17
CA ALA A 116 17.63 14.96 -11.68
C ALA A 116 18.92 14.88 -10.84
N ARG A 117 20.03 15.45 -11.32
CA ARG A 117 21.29 15.50 -10.58
C ARG A 117 21.17 16.31 -9.28
N ARG A 118 20.40 17.41 -9.29
CA ARG A 118 20.13 18.21 -8.09
C ARG A 118 19.37 17.40 -7.05
N LEU A 119 18.29 16.71 -7.45
CA LEU A 119 17.49 15.85 -6.56
C LEU A 119 18.33 14.74 -5.93
N LEU A 120 19.20 14.10 -6.73
CA LEU A 120 20.13 13.08 -6.24
C LEU A 120 21.14 13.66 -5.24
N SER A 121 21.70 14.85 -5.50
CA SER A 121 22.64 15.50 -4.57
C SER A 121 21.99 15.91 -3.25
N GLN A 122 20.72 16.26 -3.27
CA GLN A 122 19.92 16.59 -2.09
C GLN A 122 19.41 15.35 -1.32
N ARG A 123 19.73 14.14 -1.80
CA ARG A 123 19.21 12.88 -1.24
C ARG A 123 17.67 12.82 -1.17
N SER A 124 16.99 13.48 -2.09
CA SER A 124 15.53 13.55 -2.17
C SER A 124 14.91 12.34 -2.90
N VAL A 125 15.75 11.45 -3.43
CA VAL A 125 15.34 10.27 -4.18
C VAL A 125 15.64 9.03 -3.34
N HIS A 126 14.60 8.25 -3.10
CA HIS A 126 14.72 6.93 -2.50
C HIS A 126 14.31 5.88 -3.54
N GLY A 127 15.17 4.92 -3.78
CA GLY A 127 14.91 3.81 -4.68
C GLY A 127 15.00 2.48 -3.95
N ILE A 128 14.09 1.57 -4.25
CA ILE A 128 14.16 0.18 -3.84
C ILE A 128 14.34 -0.63 -5.11
N VAL A 129 15.44 -1.38 -5.21
CA VAL A 129 15.74 -2.21 -6.37
C VAL A 129 15.93 -3.64 -5.89
N ASP A 130 15.07 -4.54 -6.36
CA ASP A 130 15.24 -5.98 -6.19
C ASP A 130 15.69 -6.58 -7.52
N PHE A 131 16.88 -7.19 -7.53
CA PHE A 131 17.46 -7.83 -8.70
C PHE A 131 17.23 -9.35 -8.74
N ASN A 132 16.44 -9.90 -7.82
CA ASN A 132 16.15 -11.34 -7.73
C ASN A 132 14.89 -11.75 -8.50
N LEU A 133 14.67 -11.18 -9.67
CA LEU A 133 13.67 -11.64 -10.62
C LEU A 133 14.27 -12.60 -11.64
#